data_b29986ed93091a8d74040c12329e3028
#
_entry.id   b29986ed93091a8d74040c12329e3028
#
_cell.length_a   1.000
_cell.length_b   1.000
_cell.length_c   1.000
_cell.angle_alpha   90.00
_cell.angle_beta   90.00
_cell.angle_gamma   90.00
#
_symmetry.space_group_name_H-M   'P 1'
#
loop_
_entity.id
_entity.type
_entity.pdbx_description
1 polymer ?
#
loop_
_entity_poly.entity_id
_entity_poly.type
_entity_poly.pdbx_seq_one_letter_code
_entity_poly.pdbx_strand_id
1 'polypeptide(L)'
;MKRIHVLIVGAGPAGLYFAKKCEKDNLNYLLIEASDSIGGQLTRLYPEKDIVDIKGIETIKSKDYISILLKYIDLKKIILNTKAIDIVPGDNIVVKTNKGEFICDYLIIATGLGSSTPRPLGVNDENKVTNIAYKLDDFSILKDKKVAVFGGGDSALDWAKHLSQISDHISLIHRRLEFRGNSDTIKDCKNLKVYLPYVPDHIDIENNKAVSITIREVVEEGKTPKYTVIPVDLILVNYGNIAEQSNFPFEKDGAFLKVDSKDFSITKNIFAIGDVAAYENKKRRIQPSIDEADRVYSLIKH
;
A
#
# COMPACT_ATOMS: atom_id res chain seq x y z
N MET A 1 -31.21 0.76 -10.40
CA MET A 1 -30.06 1.07 -9.49
C MET A 1 -30.37 2.32 -8.69
N LYS A 2 -30.03 2.35 -7.39
CA LYS A 2 -30.25 3.56 -6.56
C LYS A 2 -29.16 4.57 -6.92
N ARG A 3 -29.56 5.78 -7.30
CA ARG A 3 -28.61 6.88 -7.60
C ARG A 3 -27.92 7.34 -6.32
N ILE A 4 -26.61 7.47 -6.36
CA ILE A 4 -25.75 7.91 -5.26
C ILE A 4 -25.41 9.38 -5.53
N HIS A 5 -25.54 10.24 -4.53
CA HIS A 5 -25.16 11.65 -4.74
C HIS A 5 -23.64 11.78 -4.85
N VAL A 6 -22.89 11.20 -3.92
CA VAL A 6 -21.41 11.22 -3.93
C VAL A 6 -20.86 9.79 -3.86
N LEU A 7 -20.16 9.35 -4.90
CA LEU A 7 -19.38 8.11 -4.85
C LEU A 7 -17.91 8.42 -4.58
N ILE A 8 -17.36 7.80 -3.53
CA ILE A 8 -15.96 7.92 -3.14
C ILE A 8 -15.26 6.61 -3.49
N VAL A 9 -14.13 6.67 -4.22
CA VAL A 9 -13.34 5.51 -4.61
C VAL A 9 -12.00 5.53 -3.87
N GLY A 10 -11.87 4.62 -2.90
CA GLY A 10 -10.69 4.45 -2.04
C GLY A 10 -10.92 4.84 -0.59
N ALA A 11 -10.69 3.89 0.33
CA ALA A 11 -10.84 4.05 1.78
C ALA A 11 -9.50 4.38 2.48
N GLY A 12 -8.61 5.10 1.81
CA GLY A 12 -7.43 5.71 2.41
C GLY A 12 -7.77 6.98 3.21
N PRO A 13 -6.78 7.66 3.83
CA PRO A 13 -7.02 8.81 4.68
C PRO A 13 -7.80 9.94 3.99
N ALA A 14 -7.54 10.22 2.72
CA ALA A 14 -8.26 11.26 1.96
C ALA A 14 -9.75 10.90 1.74
N GLY A 15 -10.03 9.67 1.28
CA GLY A 15 -11.40 9.21 1.06
C GLY A 15 -12.21 9.09 2.36
N LEU A 16 -11.60 8.60 3.44
CA LEU A 16 -12.24 8.55 4.75
C LEU A 16 -12.51 9.94 5.32
N TYR A 17 -11.57 10.87 5.17
CA TYR A 17 -11.82 12.24 5.60
C TYR A 17 -12.96 12.88 4.82
N PHE A 18 -13.03 12.66 3.50
CA PHE A 18 -14.13 13.12 2.66
C PHE A 18 -15.48 12.50 3.10
N ALA A 19 -15.51 11.18 3.36
CA ALA A 19 -16.68 10.47 3.86
C ALA A 19 -17.16 11.04 5.21
N LYS A 20 -16.25 11.34 6.13
CA LYS A 20 -16.55 12.03 7.41
C LYS A 20 -17.25 13.37 7.18
N LYS A 21 -16.86 14.14 6.16
CA LYS A 21 -17.53 15.41 5.82
C LYS A 21 -18.95 15.16 5.31
N CYS A 22 -19.13 14.16 4.46
CA CYS A 22 -20.45 13.74 3.98
C CYS A 22 -21.36 13.32 5.11
N GLU A 23 -20.87 12.55 6.09
CA GLU A 23 -21.65 12.15 7.27
C GLU A 23 -22.08 13.37 8.10
N LYS A 24 -21.16 14.29 8.36
CA LYS A 24 -21.46 15.49 9.15
C LYS A 24 -22.63 16.29 8.60
N ASP A 25 -22.76 16.37 7.29
CA ASP A 25 -23.78 17.18 6.62
C ASP A 25 -24.93 16.31 6.05
N ASN A 26 -25.00 15.00 6.44
CA ASN A 26 -26.01 14.02 6.02
C ASN A 26 -26.16 13.86 4.50
N LEU A 27 -25.07 14.02 3.74
CA LEU A 27 -25.09 13.77 2.31
C LEU A 27 -25.26 12.28 2.00
N ASN A 28 -25.99 11.98 0.92
CA ASN A 28 -26.12 10.61 0.42
C ASN A 28 -24.81 10.23 -0.31
N TYR A 29 -23.96 9.44 0.35
CA TYR A 29 -22.72 8.97 -0.24
C TYR A 29 -22.53 7.47 -0.07
N LEU A 30 -21.62 6.93 -0.88
CA LEU A 30 -21.12 5.58 -0.77
C LEU A 30 -19.60 5.61 -0.98
N LEU A 31 -18.86 4.80 -0.22
CA LEU A 31 -17.42 4.63 -0.37
C LEU A 31 -17.13 3.20 -0.79
N ILE A 32 -16.39 3.02 -1.88
CA ILE A 32 -15.93 1.70 -2.34
C ILE A 32 -14.41 1.57 -2.16
N GLU A 33 -13.97 0.39 -1.74
CA GLU A 33 -12.56 0.08 -1.52
C GLU A 33 -12.20 -1.25 -2.21
N ALA A 34 -11.10 -1.24 -2.95
CA ALA A 34 -10.66 -2.41 -3.70
C ALA A 34 -10.12 -3.54 -2.81
N SER A 35 -9.55 -3.20 -1.65
CA SER A 35 -9.02 -4.17 -0.71
C SER A 35 -10.09 -4.69 0.26
N ASP A 36 -9.72 -5.68 1.05
CA ASP A 36 -10.50 -6.26 2.14
C ASP A 36 -10.42 -5.45 3.45
N SER A 37 -9.62 -4.38 3.47
CA SER A 37 -9.32 -3.60 4.67
C SER A 37 -9.36 -2.09 4.40
N ILE A 38 -9.72 -1.33 5.45
CA ILE A 38 -9.85 0.12 5.43
C ILE A 38 -8.53 0.77 5.89
N GLY A 39 -8.25 1.99 5.38
CA GLY A 39 -7.14 2.83 5.83
C GLY A 39 -6.01 2.98 4.82
N GLY A 40 -6.03 2.20 3.73
CA GLY A 40 -5.06 2.29 2.65
C GLY A 40 -3.63 2.05 3.12
N GLN A 41 -2.68 2.91 2.73
CA GLN A 41 -1.27 2.75 3.09
C GLN A 41 -1.02 2.85 4.61
N LEU A 42 -1.82 3.63 5.34
CA LEU A 42 -1.61 3.87 6.77
C LEU A 42 -1.85 2.62 7.62
N THR A 43 -2.76 1.75 7.20
CA THR A 43 -3.02 0.49 7.90
C THR A 43 -2.25 -0.68 7.32
N ARG A 44 -2.00 -0.67 5.99
CA ARG A 44 -1.39 -1.82 5.30
C ARG A 44 0.13 -1.80 5.30
N LEU A 45 0.75 -0.62 5.15
CA LEU A 45 2.20 -0.49 4.99
C LEU A 45 2.89 0.06 6.25
N TYR A 46 2.25 0.98 6.96
CA TYR A 46 2.89 1.75 8.01
C TYR A 46 2.02 1.95 9.26
N PRO A 47 1.38 0.89 9.83
CA PRO A 47 0.41 1.04 10.93
C PRO A 47 0.99 1.69 12.19
N GLU A 48 2.26 1.42 12.49
CA GLU A 48 2.96 1.92 13.67
C GLU A 48 3.77 3.21 13.41
N LYS A 49 3.75 3.73 12.19
CA LYS A 49 4.48 4.95 11.84
C LYS A 49 3.83 6.16 12.48
N ASP A 50 4.65 7.03 13.06
CA ASP A 50 4.22 8.33 13.57
C ASP A 50 3.94 9.30 12.43
N ILE A 51 2.78 9.95 12.50
CA ILE A 51 2.35 11.03 11.61
C ILE A 51 2.47 12.33 12.39
N VAL A 52 3.17 13.30 11.83
CA VAL A 52 3.46 14.59 12.45
C VAL A 52 2.99 15.79 11.60
N ASP A 53 2.31 15.52 10.49
CA ASP A 53 1.94 16.53 9.49
C ASP A 53 0.42 16.78 9.43
N ILE A 54 -0.33 16.48 10.49
CA ILE A 54 -1.77 16.75 10.55
C ILE A 54 -2.01 17.98 11.43
N LYS A 55 -2.66 18.99 10.85
CA LYS A 55 -2.99 20.23 11.57
C LYS A 55 -3.82 19.95 12.82
N GLY A 56 -3.33 20.45 13.96
CA GLY A 56 -3.99 20.27 15.25
C GLY A 56 -3.70 18.94 15.95
N ILE A 57 -2.82 18.10 15.39
CA ILE A 57 -2.32 16.86 16.00
C ILE A 57 -0.80 16.91 16.00
N GLU A 58 -0.18 16.86 17.17
CA GLU A 58 1.28 16.91 17.31
C GLU A 58 1.92 15.65 16.75
N THR A 59 1.47 14.50 17.21
CA THR A 59 1.92 13.18 16.74
C THR A 59 0.82 12.16 16.97
N ILE A 60 0.62 11.25 16.00
CA ILE A 60 -0.33 10.15 16.11
C ILE A 60 0.16 8.93 15.32
N LYS A 61 -0.12 7.72 15.80
CA LYS A 61 0.13 6.50 15.02
C LYS A 61 -0.80 6.43 13.80
N SER A 62 -0.28 5.93 12.69
CA SER A 62 -1.03 5.81 11.43
C SER A 62 -2.35 5.06 11.61
N LYS A 63 -2.35 3.91 12.32
CA LYS A 63 -3.56 3.12 12.61
C LYS A 63 -4.57 3.88 13.47
N ASP A 64 -4.07 4.67 14.44
CA ASP A 64 -4.92 5.40 15.38
C ASP A 64 -5.62 6.57 14.68
N TYR A 65 -4.95 7.23 13.73
CA TYR A 65 -5.58 8.27 12.90
C TYR A 65 -6.74 7.71 12.08
N ILE A 66 -6.57 6.53 11.46
CA ILE A 66 -7.66 5.86 10.74
C ILE A 66 -8.80 5.51 11.70
N SER A 67 -8.49 4.98 12.89
CA SER A 67 -9.48 4.68 13.92
C SER A 67 -10.30 5.92 14.35
N ILE A 68 -9.65 7.08 14.43
CA ILE A 68 -10.35 8.35 14.71
C ILE A 68 -11.32 8.70 13.58
N LEU A 69 -10.90 8.59 12.30
CA LEU A 69 -11.79 8.89 11.18
C LEU A 69 -13.03 7.99 11.16
N LEU A 70 -12.84 6.69 11.43
CA LEU A 70 -13.91 5.70 11.41
C LEU A 70 -14.98 5.92 12.49
N LYS A 71 -14.68 6.60 13.59
CA LYS A 71 -15.68 6.96 14.62
C LYS A 71 -16.80 7.88 14.10
N TYR A 72 -16.57 8.55 12.97
CA TYR A 72 -17.49 9.53 12.38
C TYR A 72 -18.12 9.05 11.08
N ILE A 73 -18.01 7.77 10.73
CA ILE A 73 -18.45 7.21 9.45
C ILE A 73 -19.34 6.01 9.69
N ASP A 74 -20.49 5.95 9.03
CA ASP A 74 -21.30 4.74 9.01
C ASP A 74 -20.59 3.67 8.16
N LEU A 75 -20.08 2.62 8.80
CA LEU A 75 -19.37 1.52 8.14
C LEU A 75 -20.23 0.77 7.13
N LYS A 76 -21.56 0.85 7.21
CA LYS A 76 -22.48 0.27 6.21
C LYS A 76 -22.41 0.96 4.85
N LYS A 77 -21.87 2.19 4.82
CA LYS A 77 -21.64 2.96 3.60
C LYS A 77 -20.27 2.68 2.97
N ILE A 78 -19.49 1.74 3.51
CA ILE A 78 -18.19 1.31 2.96
C ILE A 78 -18.34 -0.10 2.38
N ILE A 79 -18.07 -0.27 1.09
CA ILE A 79 -18.10 -1.56 0.42
C ILE A 79 -16.68 -1.99 0.08
N LEU A 80 -16.18 -2.98 0.80
CA LEU A 80 -14.85 -3.57 0.59
C LEU A 80 -14.84 -4.56 -0.59
N ASN A 81 -13.64 -4.94 -1.04
CA ASN A 81 -13.42 -5.85 -2.16
C ASN A 81 -14.13 -5.39 -3.45
N THR A 82 -14.27 -4.05 -3.61
CA THR A 82 -14.97 -3.44 -4.72
C THR A 82 -14.02 -2.52 -5.48
N LYS A 83 -13.41 -3.05 -6.55
CA LYS A 83 -12.43 -2.35 -7.38
C LYS A 83 -13.13 -1.61 -8.51
N ALA A 84 -12.96 -0.29 -8.58
CA ALA A 84 -13.35 0.48 -9.76
C ALA A 84 -12.43 0.10 -10.93
N ILE A 85 -13.04 -0.27 -12.07
CA ILE A 85 -12.34 -0.76 -13.26
C ILE A 85 -12.34 0.31 -14.34
N ASP A 86 -13.50 0.96 -14.56
CA ASP A 86 -13.71 1.94 -15.61
C ASP A 86 -14.68 3.02 -15.13
N ILE A 87 -14.57 4.22 -15.71
CA ILE A 87 -15.41 5.36 -15.41
C ILE A 87 -15.92 5.95 -16.72
N VAL A 88 -17.22 6.09 -16.84
CA VAL A 88 -17.87 6.75 -17.98
C VAL A 88 -18.38 8.12 -17.51
N PRO A 89 -17.72 9.22 -17.91
CA PRO A 89 -18.16 10.57 -17.59
C PRO A 89 -19.49 10.90 -18.31
N GLY A 90 -20.27 11.78 -17.69
CA GLY A 90 -21.53 12.25 -18.26
C GLY A 90 -22.36 12.99 -17.20
N ASP A 91 -23.60 13.36 -17.54
CA ASP A 91 -24.55 13.91 -16.57
C ASP A 91 -24.94 12.88 -15.49
N ASN A 92 -24.86 11.61 -15.84
CA ASN A 92 -24.84 10.48 -14.92
C ASN A 92 -23.47 9.84 -15.03
N ILE A 93 -22.65 9.94 -13.99
CA ILE A 93 -21.32 9.31 -13.95
C ILE A 93 -21.53 7.83 -13.63
N VAL A 94 -21.04 6.94 -14.52
CA VAL A 94 -21.11 5.49 -14.30
C VAL A 94 -19.73 4.97 -13.92
N VAL A 95 -19.64 4.31 -12.76
CA VAL A 95 -18.42 3.65 -12.31
C VAL A 95 -18.62 2.14 -12.39
N LYS A 96 -17.88 1.50 -13.29
CA LYS A 96 -17.87 0.04 -13.45
C LYS A 96 -16.91 -0.58 -12.43
N THR A 97 -17.34 -1.62 -11.76
CA THR A 97 -16.55 -2.32 -10.76
C THR A 97 -16.58 -3.84 -10.99
N ASN A 98 -15.74 -4.58 -10.28
CA ASN A 98 -15.78 -6.04 -10.24
C ASN A 98 -17.07 -6.61 -9.62
N LYS A 99 -17.94 -5.78 -9.02
CA LYS A 99 -19.21 -6.18 -8.40
C LYS A 99 -20.44 -5.56 -9.06
N GLY A 100 -20.30 -4.95 -10.23
CA GLY A 100 -21.37 -4.27 -10.94
C GLY A 100 -21.10 -2.79 -11.11
N GLU A 101 -22.15 -2.02 -11.43
CA GLU A 101 -22.04 -0.60 -11.76
C GLU A 101 -22.71 0.29 -10.72
N PHE A 102 -22.10 1.44 -10.46
CA PHE A 102 -22.65 2.51 -9.63
C PHE A 102 -22.90 3.75 -10.49
N ILE A 103 -24.00 4.44 -10.20
CA ILE A 103 -24.35 5.71 -10.85
C ILE A 103 -24.34 6.80 -9.81
N CYS A 104 -23.62 7.89 -10.06
CA CYS A 104 -23.50 8.99 -9.13
C CYS A 104 -23.57 10.37 -9.79
N ASP A 105 -23.85 11.39 -8.97
CA ASP A 105 -23.84 12.80 -9.40
C ASP A 105 -22.42 13.37 -9.33
N TYR A 106 -21.68 13.01 -8.29
CA TYR A 106 -20.29 13.40 -8.04
C TYR A 106 -19.42 12.17 -7.79
N LEU A 107 -18.23 12.18 -8.38
CA LEU A 107 -17.24 11.13 -8.19
C LEU A 107 -15.97 11.72 -7.57
N ILE A 108 -15.53 11.13 -6.44
CA ILE A 108 -14.30 11.47 -5.75
C ILE A 108 -13.33 10.31 -5.85
N ILE A 109 -12.27 10.47 -6.63
CA ILE A 109 -11.23 9.47 -6.80
C ILE A 109 -10.14 9.73 -5.74
N ALA A 110 -10.04 8.83 -4.75
CA ALA A 110 -9.10 8.89 -3.63
C ALA A 110 -8.27 7.61 -3.52
N THR A 111 -7.92 7.01 -4.66
CA THR A 111 -7.27 5.69 -4.78
C THR A 111 -5.80 5.69 -4.34
N GLY A 112 -5.25 6.85 -3.99
CA GLY A 112 -3.86 6.96 -3.56
C GLY A 112 -2.88 6.55 -4.67
N LEU A 113 -1.96 5.65 -4.37
CA LEU A 113 -1.03 5.07 -5.35
C LEU A 113 -1.65 3.89 -6.14
N GLY A 114 -2.96 3.70 -6.03
CA GLY A 114 -3.69 2.58 -6.63
C GLY A 114 -3.72 1.34 -5.74
N SER A 115 -4.37 0.28 -6.23
CA SER A 115 -4.21 -1.03 -5.63
C SER A 115 -2.75 -1.45 -5.83
N SER A 116 -2.08 -1.75 -4.74
CA SER A 116 -0.68 -2.14 -4.81
C SER A 116 -0.57 -3.62 -4.48
N THR A 117 -0.06 -4.40 -5.42
CA THR A 117 0.32 -5.79 -5.18
C THR A 117 1.79 -5.84 -4.74
N PRO A 118 2.14 -6.65 -3.75
CA PRO A 118 3.53 -6.87 -3.41
C PRO A 118 4.32 -7.35 -4.63
N ARG A 119 5.55 -6.87 -4.79
CA ARG A 119 6.46 -7.41 -5.79
C ARG A 119 6.78 -8.85 -5.43
N PRO A 120 6.58 -9.80 -6.34
CA PRO A 120 6.87 -11.20 -6.09
C PRO A 120 8.36 -11.43 -5.75
N LEU A 121 8.66 -12.54 -5.09
CA LEU A 121 10.04 -12.99 -4.85
C LEU A 121 10.79 -13.20 -6.17
N GLY A 122 10.07 -13.69 -7.19
CA GLY A 122 10.56 -13.86 -8.55
C GLY A 122 11.27 -15.18 -8.80
N VAL A 123 10.95 -16.20 -8.02
CA VAL A 123 11.41 -17.58 -8.25
C VAL A 123 10.29 -18.45 -8.86
N ASN A 124 10.69 -19.50 -9.58
CA ASN A 124 9.73 -20.46 -10.07
C ASN A 124 9.00 -21.12 -8.90
N ASP A 125 7.72 -21.45 -9.12
CA ASP A 125 6.88 -22.20 -8.17
C ASP A 125 6.57 -21.48 -6.84
N GLU A 126 6.86 -20.16 -6.72
CA GLU A 126 6.57 -19.40 -5.49
C GLU A 126 5.07 -19.42 -5.12
N ASN A 127 4.19 -19.59 -6.11
CA ASN A 127 2.73 -19.68 -5.91
C ASN A 127 2.27 -21.09 -5.41
N LYS A 128 3.16 -22.07 -5.37
CA LYS A 128 2.88 -23.43 -4.89
C LYS A 128 3.15 -23.60 -3.40
N VAL A 129 3.74 -22.60 -2.75
CA VAL A 129 4.11 -22.67 -1.34
C VAL A 129 3.30 -21.70 -0.48
N THR A 130 3.10 -22.07 0.78
CA THR A 130 2.26 -21.31 1.73
C THR A 130 3.06 -20.47 2.72
N ASN A 131 4.40 -20.59 2.71
CA ASN A 131 5.29 -19.89 3.64
C ASN A 131 6.17 -18.82 2.97
N ILE A 132 5.68 -18.21 1.90
CA ILE A 132 6.17 -16.92 1.41
C ILE A 132 5.18 -15.86 1.84
N ALA A 133 5.63 -14.87 2.60
CA ALA A 133 4.83 -13.78 3.12
C ALA A 133 5.34 -12.43 2.60
N TYR A 134 4.42 -11.50 2.39
CA TYR A 134 4.70 -10.11 1.99
C TYR A 134 4.36 -9.13 3.10
N LYS A 135 3.70 -9.62 4.15
CA LYS A 135 3.32 -8.92 5.37
C LYS A 135 3.22 -9.94 6.50
N LEU A 136 3.52 -9.52 7.70
CA LEU A 136 3.31 -10.31 8.91
C LEU A 136 2.39 -9.54 9.85
N ASP A 137 1.37 -10.21 10.34
CA ASP A 137 0.40 -9.66 11.30
C ASP A 137 0.67 -10.15 12.73
N ASP A 138 1.30 -11.32 12.88
CA ASP A 138 1.68 -11.88 14.17
C ASP A 138 3.13 -12.42 14.11
N PHE A 139 3.95 -11.94 15.03
CA PHE A 139 5.37 -12.32 15.14
C PHE A 139 5.62 -13.45 16.13
N SER A 140 4.72 -13.69 17.04
CA SER A 140 4.90 -14.67 18.13
C SER A 140 5.13 -16.08 17.59
N ILE A 141 4.56 -16.39 16.42
CA ILE A 141 4.71 -17.68 15.73
C ILE A 141 6.11 -17.91 15.13
N LEU A 142 6.95 -16.86 15.07
CA LEU A 142 8.27 -16.88 14.44
C LEU A 142 9.42 -17.06 15.43
N LYS A 143 9.11 -17.27 16.71
CA LYS A 143 10.14 -17.58 17.72
C LYS A 143 10.94 -18.79 17.28
N ASP A 144 12.27 -18.65 17.30
CA ASP A 144 13.25 -19.69 16.91
C ASP A 144 13.11 -20.25 15.48
N LYS A 145 12.35 -19.55 14.61
CA LYS A 145 12.18 -19.93 13.21
C LYS A 145 13.30 -19.40 12.32
N LYS A 146 13.59 -20.16 11.26
CA LYS A 146 14.52 -19.79 10.20
C LYS A 146 13.79 -18.88 9.21
N VAL A 147 14.12 -17.57 9.21
CA VAL A 147 13.46 -16.61 8.34
C VAL A 147 14.45 -15.96 7.38
N ALA A 148 14.14 -16.02 6.09
CA ALA A 148 14.85 -15.28 5.06
C ALA A 148 14.09 -14.01 4.70
N VAL A 149 14.67 -12.83 4.96
CA VAL A 149 14.10 -11.51 4.65
C VAL A 149 14.74 -10.99 3.38
N PHE A 150 13.94 -10.72 2.36
CA PHE A 150 14.39 -10.19 1.08
C PHE A 150 14.03 -8.71 0.94
N GLY A 151 15.05 -7.86 0.81
CA GLY A 151 14.86 -6.42 0.62
C GLY A 151 16.06 -5.60 1.08
N GLY A 152 16.02 -4.29 0.87
CA GLY A 152 17.11 -3.39 1.26
C GLY A 152 16.62 -1.96 1.50
N GLY A 153 15.33 -1.75 1.68
CA GLY A 153 14.74 -0.51 2.17
C GLY A 153 14.47 -0.59 3.68
N ASP A 154 14.04 0.53 4.28
CA ASP A 154 13.78 0.64 5.72
C ASP A 154 12.89 -0.49 6.24
N SER A 155 11.80 -0.83 5.53
CA SER A 155 10.91 -1.93 5.94
C SER A 155 11.63 -3.27 6.09
N ALA A 156 12.55 -3.62 5.18
CA ALA A 156 13.30 -4.87 5.27
C ALA A 156 14.27 -4.86 6.46
N LEU A 157 14.90 -3.72 6.72
CA LEU A 157 15.84 -3.55 7.82
C LEU A 157 15.12 -3.56 9.18
N ASP A 158 13.96 -2.89 9.29
CA ASP A 158 13.12 -2.91 10.48
C ASP A 158 12.63 -4.34 10.80
N TRP A 159 12.20 -5.09 9.77
CA TRP A 159 11.82 -6.49 9.92
C TRP A 159 12.98 -7.36 10.37
N ALA A 160 14.14 -7.25 9.71
CA ALA A 160 15.32 -8.03 10.07
C ALA A 160 15.75 -7.76 11.52
N LYS A 161 15.73 -6.48 11.96
CA LYS A 161 16.01 -6.08 13.33
C LYS A 161 15.02 -6.72 14.31
N HIS A 162 13.72 -6.58 14.04
CA HIS A 162 12.68 -7.10 14.93
C HIS A 162 12.75 -8.61 15.06
N LEU A 163 12.89 -9.33 13.94
CA LEU A 163 12.99 -10.78 13.92
C LEU A 163 14.25 -11.30 14.60
N SER A 164 15.39 -10.59 14.51
CA SER A 164 16.64 -10.96 15.18
C SER A 164 16.57 -10.88 16.71
N GLN A 165 15.53 -10.24 17.27
CA GLN A 165 15.27 -10.21 18.71
C GLN A 165 14.53 -11.46 19.23
N ILE A 166 13.89 -12.21 18.31
CA ILE A 166 13.05 -13.38 18.65
C ILE A 166 13.56 -14.69 18.06
N SER A 167 14.52 -14.63 17.13
CA SER A 167 15.17 -15.81 16.53
C SER A 167 16.62 -15.51 16.16
N ASP A 168 17.50 -16.49 16.38
CA ASP A 168 18.91 -16.47 15.99
C ASP A 168 19.17 -16.93 14.55
N HIS A 169 18.10 -17.25 13.81
CA HIS A 169 18.17 -17.84 12.48
C HIS A 169 17.62 -16.92 11.38
N ILE A 170 17.98 -15.64 11.47
CA ILE A 170 17.51 -14.64 10.50
C ILE A 170 18.58 -14.36 9.46
N SER A 171 18.17 -14.42 8.19
CA SER A 171 19.00 -14.05 7.04
C SER A 171 18.39 -12.86 6.32
N LEU A 172 19.16 -11.81 6.08
CA LEU A 172 18.77 -10.62 5.30
C LEU A 172 19.49 -10.66 3.96
N ILE A 173 18.74 -10.66 2.87
CA ILE A 173 19.26 -10.79 1.51
C ILE A 173 18.93 -9.52 0.72
N HIS A 174 19.96 -8.90 0.13
CA HIS A 174 19.78 -7.74 -0.74
C HIS A 174 20.66 -7.81 -1.99
N ARG A 175 20.09 -7.36 -3.12
CA ARG A 175 20.71 -7.46 -4.45
C ARG A 175 21.88 -6.48 -4.73
N ARG A 176 22.12 -5.51 -3.86
CA ARG A 176 23.16 -4.50 -3.99
C ARG A 176 24.13 -4.59 -2.80
N LEU A 177 25.32 -4.04 -2.97
CA LEU A 177 26.29 -3.94 -1.89
C LEU A 177 25.87 -3.01 -0.77
N GLU A 178 25.03 -2.00 -1.10
CA GLU A 178 24.54 -1.00 -0.15
C GLU A 178 23.02 -1.07 -0.01
N PHE A 179 22.52 -0.91 1.19
CA PHE A 179 21.10 -0.77 1.48
C PHE A 179 20.61 0.61 1.03
N ARG A 180 19.36 0.69 0.60
CA ARG A 180 18.67 1.96 0.37
C ARG A 180 18.14 2.57 1.67
N GLY A 181 17.78 1.74 2.63
CA GLY A 181 17.34 2.12 3.96
C GLY A 181 18.52 2.42 4.89
N ASN A 182 18.22 2.94 6.08
CA ASN A 182 19.22 3.27 7.08
C ASN A 182 19.86 2.00 7.68
N SER A 183 21.10 1.68 7.29
CA SER A 183 21.84 0.49 7.75
C SER A 183 22.15 0.48 9.24
N ASP A 184 22.13 1.64 9.93
CA ASP A 184 22.30 1.70 11.38
C ASP A 184 21.18 0.94 12.12
N THR A 185 20.04 0.75 11.49
CA THR A 185 18.90 -0.02 12.03
C THR A 185 19.31 -1.43 12.45
N ILE A 186 20.22 -2.08 11.73
CA ILE A 186 20.64 -3.47 11.98
C ILE A 186 22.03 -3.60 12.58
N LYS A 187 22.72 -2.50 12.90
CA LYS A 187 24.11 -2.47 13.36
C LYS A 187 24.36 -3.32 14.62
N ASP A 188 23.38 -3.34 15.53
CA ASP A 188 23.50 -4.05 16.81
C ASP A 188 22.91 -5.47 16.77
N CYS A 189 22.45 -5.95 15.60
CA CYS A 189 21.86 -7.28 15.45
C CYS A 189 22.93 -8.36 15.32
N LYS A 190 23.40 -8.91 16.46
CA LYS A 190 24.53 -9.85 16.52
C LYS A 190 24.30 -11.18 15.77
N ASN A 191 23.08 -11.67 15.71
CA ASN A 191 22.72 -12.98 15.15
C ASN A 191 22.12 -12.89 13.73
N LEU A 192 22.11 -11.69 13.14
CA LEU A 192 21.62 -11.46 11.79
C LEU A 192 22.69 -11.82 10.75
N LYS A 193 22.39 -12.76 9.86
CA LYS A 193 23.24 -13.06 8.69
C LYS A 193 22.85 -12.17 7.53
N VAL A 194 23.80 -11.42 6.99
CA VAL A 194 23.59 -10.49 5.87
C VAL A 194 24.27 -11.01 4.62
N TYR A 195 23.52 -11.09 3.53
CA TYR A 195 23.99 -11.53 2.20
C TYR A 195 23.88 -10.38 1.20
N LEU A 196 25.04 -9.86 0.76
CA LEU A 196 25.17 -8.77 -0.21
C LEU A 196 26.29 -9.12 -1.23
N PRO A 197 26.14 -8.89 -2.50
CA PRO A 197 24.91 -8.66 -3.25
C PRO A 197 24.34 -10.00 -3.74
N TYR A 198 23.17 -10.39 -3.28
CA TYR A 198 22.54 -11.66 -3.63
C TYR A 198 21.10 -11.46 -4.08
N VAL A 199 20.65 -12.35 -4.97
CA VAL A 199 19.26 -12.46 -5.45
C VAL A 199 18.75 -13.88 -5.23
N PRO A 200 17.41 -14.07 -5.11
CA PRO A 200 16.85 -15.41 -5.05
C PRO A 200 17.07 -16.13 -6.39
N ASP A 201 17.27 -17.43 -6.35
CA ASP A 201 17.48 -18.29 -7.53
C ASP A 201 16.37 -19.32 -7.64
N HIS A 202 16.25 -20.23 -6.68
CA HIS A 202 15.17 -21.22 -6.60
C HIS A 202 14.84 -21.61 -5.14
N ILE A 203 13.70 -22.28 -4.95
CA ILE A 203 13.25 -22.82 -3.68
C ILE A 203 13.13 -24.34 -3.77
N ASP A 204 13.48 -25.04 -2.69
CA ASP A 204 13.18 -26.45 -2.52
C ASP A 204 11.87 -26.59 -1.77
N ILE A 205 10.96 -27.43 -2.28
CA ILE A 205 9.58 -27.52 -1.79
C ILE A 205 9.32 -28.89 -1.22
N GLU A 206 8.79 -28.92 0.01
CA GLU A 206 8.25 -30.12 0.64
C GLU A 206 6.87 -29.81 1.25
N ASN A 207 5.88 -30.65 1.02
CA ASN A 207 4.53 -30.51 1.58
C ASN A 207 3.93 -29.10 1.40
N ASN A 208 4.05 -28.50 0.21
CA ASN A 208 3.59 -27.15 -0.13
C ASN A 208 4.26 -26.04 0.72
N LYS A 209 5.47 -26.28 1.21
CA LYS A 209 6.28 -25.27 1.90
C LYS A 209 7.69 -25.24 1.31
N ALA A 210 8.25 -24.05 1.19
CA ALA A 210 9.67 -23.89 0.93
C ALA A 210 10.44 -24.32 2.18
N VAL A 211 11.35 -25.29 2.04
CA VAL A 211 12.22 -25.77 3.13
C VAL A 211 13.60 -25.17 3.05
N SER A 212 14.00 -24.72 1.87
CA SER A 212 15.21 -23.93 1.64
C SER A 212 15.02 -22.95 0.50
N ILE A 213 15.88 -21.95 0.47
CA ILE A 213 16.04 -21.06 -0.69
C ILE A 213 17.51 -21.00 -1.07
N THR A 214 17.78 -21.19 -2.36
CA THR A 214 19.11 -20.94 -2.94
C THR A 214 19.16 -19.50 -3.40
N ILE A 215 20.18 -18.78 -2.97
CA ILE A 215 20.49 -17.42 -3.39
C ILE A 215 21.74 -17.41 -4.25
N ARG A 216 21.77 -16.53 -5.25
CA ARG A 216 22.85 -16.37 -6.22
C ARG A 216 23.49 -15.01 -6.07
N GLU A 217 24.82 -14.99 -6.00
CA GLU A 217 25.60 -13.75 -6.00
C GLU A 217 25.40 -12.96 -7.29
N VAL A 218 25.27 -11.66 -7.16
CA VAL A 218 25.25 -10.73 -8.31
C VAL A 218 26.68 -10.38 -8.64
N VAL A 219 27.17 -10.88 -9.77
CA VAL A 219 28.55 -10.66 -10.25
C VAL A 219 28.54 -9.89 -11.57
N GLU A 220 29.70 -9.30 -11.91
CA GLU A 220 29.94 -8.69 -13.22
C GLU A 220 29.87 -9.73 -14.34
N GLU A 221 29.54 -9.28 -15.54
CA GLU A 221 29.50 -10.13 -16.72
C GLU A 221 30.85 -10.89 -16.92
N GLY A 222 30.75 -12.20 -17.17
CA GLY A 222 31.90 -13.09 -17.34
C GLY A 222 32.48 -13.69 -16.06
N LYS A 223 31.99 -13.30 -14.86
CA LYS A 223 32.37 -13.94 -13.59
C LYS A 223 31.39 -15.05 -13.20
N THR A 224 31.90 -16.08 -12.55
CA THR A 224 31.07 -17.18 -12.03
C THR A 224 30.44 -16.79 -10.70
N PRO A 225 29.10 -16.78 -10.56
CA PRO A 225 28.44 -16.43 -9.32
C PRO A 225 28.57 -17.54 -8.27
N LYS A 226 28.62 -17.15 -7.00
CA LYS A 226 28.50 -18.05 -5.86
C LYS A 226 27.04 -18.32 -5.56
N TYR A 227 26.71 -19.58 -5.22
CA TYR A 227 25.40 -19.99 -4.76
C TYR A 227 25.46 -20.35 -3.27
N THR A 228 24.40 -20.03 -2.55
CA THR A 228 24.30 -20.31 -1.12
C THR A 228 22.89 -20.83 -0.82
N VAL A 229 22.78 -21.98 -0.17
CA VAL A 229 21.52 -22.55 0.27
C VAL A 229 21.23 -22.10 1.69
N ILE A 230 20.04 -21.56 1.92
CA ILE A 230 19.56 -21.09 3.22
C ILE A 230 18.32 -21.89 3.60
N PRO A 231 18.37 -22.71 4.67
CA PRO A 231 17.18 -23.36 5.21
C PRO A 231 16.18 -22.34 5.72
N VAL A 232 14.88 -22.52 5.44
CA VAL A 232 13.82 -21.58 5.82
C VAL A 232 12.58 -22.27 6.37
N ASP A 233 11.95 -21.65 7.36
CA ASP A 233 10.58 -21.91 7.79
C ASP A 233 9.62 -20.86 7.19
N LEU A 234 10.14 -19.65 6.90
CA LEU A 234 9.41 -18.54 6.28
C LEU A 234 10.33 -17.73 5.38
N ILE A 235 9.79 -17.27 4.26
CA ILE A 235 10.41 -16.26 3.39
C ILE A 235 9.57 -14.99 3.48
N LEU A 236 10.17 -13.87 3.89
CA LEU A 236 9.53 -12.56 3.98
C LEU A 236 10.05 -11.64 2.88
N VAL A 237 9.17 -11.21 1.98
CA VAL A 237 9.54 -10.42 0.80
C VAL A 237 9.19 -8.96 0.98
N ASN A 238 10.20 -8.09 1.04
CA ASN A 238 10.08 -6.64 1.25
C ASN A 238 10.65 -5.86 0.05
N TYR A 239 10.23 -6.21 -1.15
CA TYR A 239 10.64 -5.53 -2.40
C TYR A 239 9.84 -4.25 -2.68
N GLY A 240 8.90 -3.90 -1.79
CA GLY A 240 7.89 -2.90 -2.02
C GLY A 240 6.77 -3.41 -2.93
N ASN A 241 5.89 -2.51 -3.31
CA ASN A 241 4.69 -2.85 -4.06
C ASN A 241 4.80 -2.37 -5.51
N ILE A 242 4.08 -3.06 -6.40
CA ILE A 242 3.78 -2.59 -7.76
C ILE A 242 2.46 -1.82 -7.64
N ALA A 243 2.50 -0.52 -7.92
CA ALA A 243 1.26 0.25 -8.06
C ALA A 243 0.54 -0.23 -9.32
N GLU A 244 -0.64 -0.81 -9.16
CA GLU A 244 -1.54 -1.01 -10.29
C GLU A 244 -2.13 0.34 -10.65
N GLN A 245 -1.71 0.88 -11.78
CA GLN A 245 -2.30 2.11 -12.31
C GLN A 245 -3.78 1.85 -12.62
N SER A 246 -4.64 2.75 -12.15
CA SER A 246 -6.03 2.76 -12.61
C SER A 246 -6.05 3.04 -14.13
N ASN A 247 -6.76 2.22 -14.89
CA ASN A 247 -6.96 2.43 -16.33
C ASN A 247 -8.12 3.41 -16.59
N PHE A 248 -8.36 4.36 -15.68
CA PHE A 248 -9.39 5.37 -15.88
C PHE A 248 -9.10 6.21 -17.12
N PRO A 249 -10.13 6.59 -17.90
CA PRO A 249 -10.00 7.25 -19.19
C PRO A 249 -9.71 8.76 -19.05
N PHE A 250 -8.78 9.11 -18.18
CA PHE A 250 -8.41 10.48 -17.88
C PHE A 250 -6.93 10.75 -18.18
N GLU A 251 -6.60 12.02 -18.41
CA GLU A 251 -5.23 12.46 -18.60
C GLU A 251 -4.39 12.18 -17.37
N LYS A 252 -3.15 11.73 -17.58
CA LYS A 252 -2.21 11.35 -16.52
C LYS A 252 -0.90 12.10 -16.66
N ASP A 253 -0.29 12.33 -15.50
CA ASP A 253 1.11 12.67 -15.37
C ASP A 253 1.81 11.49 -14.68
N GLY A 254 2.53 10.68 -15.48
CA GLY A 254 3.07 9.39 -15.05
C GLY A 254 1.98 8.42 -14.60
N ALA A 255 1.99 8.05 -13.31
CA ALA A 255 1.02 7.14 -12.70
C ALA A 255 -0.22 7.84 -12.12
N PHE A 256 -0.27 9.17 -12.14
CA PHE A 256 -1.22 9.99 -11.40
C PHE A 256 -2.23 10.67 -12.33
N LEU A 257 -3.42 10.96 -11.80
CA LEU A 257 -4.47 11.65 -12.55
C LEU A 257 -4.21 13.15 -12.53
N LYS A 258 -4.12 13.74 -13.71
CA LYS A 258 -3.96 15.20 -13.86
C LYS A 258 -5.25 15.90 -13.46
N VAL A 259 -5.14 16.88 -12.60
CA VAL A 259 -6.27 17.68 -12.08
C VAL A 259 -6.02 19.17 -12.25
N ASP A 260 -7.08 19.97 -12.28
CA ASP A 260 -6.96 21.41 -12.10
C ASP A 260 -6.45 21.73 -10.70
N SER A 261 -5.45 22.59 -10.59
CA SER A 261 -4.80 22.91 -9.31
C SER A 261 -5.66 23.76 -8.37
N LYS A 262 -6.76 24.37 -8.86
CA LYS A 262 -7.63 25.25 -8.08
C LYS A 262 -8.75 24.53 -7.37
N ASP A 263 -9.31 23.50 -8.02
CA ASP A 263 -10.50 22.80 -7.56
C ASP A 263 -10.38 21.28 -7.55
N PHE A 264 -9.23 20.73 -8.01
CA PHE A 264 -8.92 19.31 -8.10
C PHE A 264 -9.87 18.51 -9.01
N SER A 265 -10.57 19.19 -9.92
CA SER A 265 -11.41 18.54 -10.93
C SER A 265 -10.55 17.90 -12.03
N ILE A 266 -11.02 16.75 -12.52
CA ILE A 266 -10.54 16.12 -13.75
C ILE A 266 -11.43 16.56 -14.91
N THR A 267 -12.73 16.55 -14.67
CA THR A 267 -13.79 17.01 -15.57
C THR A 267 -15.03 17.35 -14.72
N LYS A 268 -16.15 17.76 -15.36
CA LYS A 268 -17.39 18.11 -14.66
C LYS A 268 -17.79 17.03 -13.64
N ASN A 269 -17.92 17.40 -12.38
CA ASN A 269 -18.35 16.54 -11.27
C ASN A 269 -17.44 15.34 -10.94
N ILE A 270 -16.25 15.26 -11.52
CA ILE A 270 -15.26 14.21 -11.24
C ILE A 270 -13.98 14.87 -10.71
N PHE A 271 -13.57 14.47 -9.50
CA PHE A 271 -12.45 15.05 -8.77
C PHE A 271 -11.46 13.95 -8.37
N ALA A 272 -10.18 14.29 -8.24
CA ALA A 272 -9.20 13.43 -7.62
C ALA A 272 -8.49 14.14 -6.46
N ILE A 273 -8.36 13.44 -5.33
CA ILE A 273 -7.75 13.93 -4.10
C ILE A 273 -6.75 12.92 -3.52
N GLY A 274 -5.82 13.41 -2.74
CA GLY A 274 -4.77 12.55 -2.16
C GLY A 274 -3.68 12.22 -3.17
N ASP A 275 -2.96 11.14 -2.92
CA ASP A 275 -1.75 10.81 -3.69
C ASP A 275 -2.00 10.47 -5.16
N VAL A 276 -3.25 10.18 -5.55
CA VAL A 276 -3.63 9.91 -6.96
C VAL A 276 -3.63 11.17 -7.81
N ALA A 277 -3.82 12.35 -7.20
CA ALA A 277 -3.88 13.62 -7.91
C ALA A 277 -2.49 14.10 -8.33
N ALA A 278 -2.38 14.62 -9.55
CA ALA A 278 -1.19 15.27 -10.09
C ALA A 278 -1.48 16.71 -10.49
N TYR A 279 -0.72 17.64 -9.91
CA TYR A 279 -0.68 19.06 -10.23
C TYR A 279 0.67 19.65 -9.82
N GLU A 280 0.98 20.83 -10.30
CA GLU A 280 2.25 21.50 -10.02
C GLU A 280 2.48 21.67 -8.50
N ASN A 281 3.68 21.36 -8.02
CA ASN A 281 4.09 21.42 -6.60
C ASN A 281 3.30 20.51 -5.64
N LYS A 282 2.64 19.48 -6.14
CA LYS A 282 1.94 18.48 -5.33
C LYS A 282 2.83 17.87 -4.26
N LYS A 283 2.43 17.98 -3.00
CA LYS A 283 3.05 17.32 -1.85
C LYS A 283 2.23 16.09 -1.47
N ARG A 284 2.84 14.90 -1.54
CA ARG A 284 2.19 13.62 -1.16
C ARG A 284 2.34 13.39 0.34
N ARG A 285 1.44 14.02 1.09
CA ARG A 285 1.34 13.96 2.55
C ARG A 285 -0.13 13.99 2.98
N ILE A 286 -0.39 13.70 4.26
CA ILE A 286 -1.77 13.57 4.76
C ILE A 286 -2.45 14.94 4.81
N GLN A 287 -1.81 15.99 5.38
CA GLN A 287 -2.44 17.31 5.47
C GLN A 287 -2.82 17.91 4.11
N PRO A 288 -1.95 17.93 3.09
CA PRO A 288 -2.35 18.37 1.74
C PRO A 288 -3.57 17.61 1.20
N SER A 289 -3.65 16.30 1.45
CA SER A 289 -4.80 15.50 1.00
C SER A 289 -6.10 15.84 1.73
N ILE A 290 -6.01 16.27 3.00
CA ILE A 290 -7.12 16.81 3.78
C ILE A 290 -7.56 18.18 3.21
N ASP A 291 -6.61 19.06 2.92
CA ASP A 291 -6.89 20.40 2.36
C ASP A 291 -7.58 20.29 0.98
N GLU A 292 -7.13 19.33 0.14
CA GLU A 292 -7.78 19.00 -1.14
C GLU A 292 -9.22 18.51 -0.93
N ALA A 293 -9.41 17.59 0.02
CA ALA A 293 -10.74 17.08 0.36
C ALA A 293 -11.68 18.19 0.85
N ASP A 294 -11.20 19.11 1.69
CA ASP A 294 -11.97 20.26 2.16
C ASP A 294 -12.37 21.18 1.00
N ARG A 295 -11.46 21.45 0.08
CA ARG A 295 -11.72 22.28 -1.09
C ARG A 295 -12.78 21.66 -2.00
N VAL A 296 -12.60 20.40 -2.39
CA VAL A 296 -13.59 19.69 -3.24
C VAL A 296 -14.94 19.62 -2.55
N TYR A 297 -14.96 19.31 -1.24
CA TYR A 297 -16.19 19.24 -0.48
C TYR A 297 -16.96 20.56 -0.50
N SER A 298 -16.26 21.71 -0.39
CA SER A 298 -16.89 23.01 -0.44
C SER A 298 -17.60 23.34 -1.76
N LEU A 299 -17.26 22.63 -2.85
CA LEU A 299 -17.86 22.82 -4.18
C LEU A 299 -19.14 21.98 -4.38
N ILE A 300 -19.27 20.86 -3.68
CA ILE A 300 -20.34 19.88 -3.93
C ILE A 300 -21.42 19.81 -2.84
N LYS A 301 -21.23 20.51 -1.73
CA LYS A 301 -22.15 20.43 -0.56
C LYS A 301 -23.48 21.18 -0.73
N HIS A 302 -23.71 21.80 -1.90
CA HIS A 302 -24.90 22.63 -2.18
C HIS A 302 -25.89 21.95 -3.11
#